data_dc93ffae76ed839226b0384c2e505c15
#
_entry.id   dc93ffae76ed839226b0384c2e505c15
#
_cell.length_a   1.000
_cell.length_b   1.000
_cell.length_c   1.000
_cell.angle_alpha   90.00
_cell.angle_beta   90.00
_cell.angle_gamma   90.00
#
_symmetry.space_group_name_H-M   'P 1'
#
loop_
_entity.id
_entity.type
_entity.pdbx_description
1 polymer ?
#
loop_
_entity_poly.entity_id
_entity_poly.type
_entity_poly.pdbx_seq_one_letter_code
_entity_poly.pdbx_strand_id
1 'polypeptide(L)'
;MKILLIGEYSGLHNSLKDGLQLNGHSVTLLGTGDGFKNFPVDILIKSTVFEIPFLKFIAKIIDKLFNVSLNDIEVGFKTYFKIKTLKDFDVVQLINENSFKTTPRLEIILLKKIIKKNKNLFLLSCGVDYKSVEYALDNKFKYSILTPYLENNVLKNNYYHILKYNNTSFKKLHRFIYRNIQGVISSDLDYHIPLVGEKKYLGMVPNPLNLKKLSYDFVEIENKVIIFHGINSKNSIKKGNNYFVRAMEIIKETYKERIEYIEVQDLKYSDYIKSYSNCHIFLDMVYAYDQGYNALEAMAKGKVVFTGAEKEWLEYYGESEDTIAINALPDVNYLVEKLSILIENPEKIKDISINARKFIEDHHSYDNVADIYESKWLKAIKDEK
;
A
#
# COMPACT_ATOMS: atom_id res chain seq x y z
N MET A 1 -8.37 7.23 24.13
CA MET A 1 -6.89 7.24 24.16
C MET A 1 -6.35 8.44 23.39
N LYS A 2 -5.09 8.82 23.69
CA LYS A 2 -4.32 9.78 22.87
C LYS A 2 -3.38 8.99 21.96
N ILE A 3 -3.55 9.09 20.66
CA ILE A 3 -2.89 8.23 19.67
C ILE A 3 -2.02 9.07 18.72
N LEU A 4 -0.78 8.64 18.48
CA LEU A 4 0.12 9.22 17.51
C LEU A 4 0.33 8.22 16.34
N LEU A 5 -0.08 8.62 15.15
CA LEU A 5 0.20 7.90 13.91
C LEU A 5 1.40 8.55 13.23
N ILE A 6 2.42 7.76 12.88
CA ILE A 6 3.64 8.25 12.23
C ILE A 6 3.79 7.65 10.85
N GLY A 7 3.86 8.52 9.85
CA GLY A 7 3.93 8.18 8.43
C GLY A 7 2.56 8.09 7.77
N GLU A 8 2.53 8.19 6.44
CA GLU A 8 1.33 8.09 5.63
C GLU A 8 1.66 7.38 4.31
N TYR A 9 0.84 6.40 3.96
CA TYR A 9 0.86 5.71 2.68
C TYR A 9 -0.55 5.59 2.13
N SER A 10 -0.79 6.14 0.95
CA SER A 10 -2.03 5.97 0.18
C SER A 10 -3.33 6.32 0.91
N GLY A 11 -3.28 7.12 1.97
CA GLY A 11 -4.45 7.49 2.78
C GLY A 11 -4.76 6.53 3.94
N LEU A 12 -3.91 5.51 4.19
CA LEU A 12 -4.14 4.50 5.21
C LEU A 12 -4.28 5.13 6.61
N HIS A 13 -3.26 5.86 7.07
CA HIS A 13 -3.33 6.49 8.39
C HIS A 13 -4.35 7.62 8.45
N ASN A 14 -4.71 8.26 7.33
CA ASN A 14 -5.83 9.21 7.28
C ASN A 14 -7.17 8.50 7.52
N SER A 15 -7.45 7.40 6.82
CA SER A 15 -8.68 6.63 7.02
C SER A 15 -8.74 6.02 8.42
N LEU A 16 -7.62 5.48 8.92
CA LEU A 16 -7.54 4.97 10.30
C LEU A 16 -7.78 6.09 11.32
N LYS A 17 -7.20 7.29 11.11
CA LYS A 17 -7.44 8.45 11.97
C LYS A 17 -8.92 8.83 12.00
N ASP A 18 -9.57 8.90 10.82
CA ASP A 18 -11.00 9.22 10.72
C ASP A 18 -11.83 8.22 11.56
N GLY A 19 -11.55 6.90 11.48
CA GLY A 19 -12.24 5.87 12.27
C GLY A 19 -11.97 5.97 13.78
N LEU A 20 -10.70 6.10 14.17
CA LEU A 20 -10.35 6.25 15.60
C LEU A 20 -10.95 7.51 16.23
N GLN A 21 -11.12 8.58 15.47
CA GLN A 21 -11.79 9.79 15.94
C GLN A 21 -13.30 9.59 16.15
N LEU A 22 -13.95 8.76 15.32
CA LEU A 22 -15.34 8.35 15.55
C LEU A 22 -15.49 7.59 16.87
N ASN A 23 -14.49 6.79 17.25
CA ASN A 23 -14.43 6.06 18.52
C ASN A 23 -14.08 6.98 19.73
N GLY A 24 -14.02 8.30 19.52
CA GLY A 24 -13.76 9.29 20.59
C GLY A 24 -12.27 9.41 20.98
N HIS A 25 -11.32 8.92 20.16
CA HIS A 25 -9.92 9.07 20.43
C HIS A 25 -9.36 10.41 19.95
N SER A 26 -8.36 10.94 20.66
CA SER A 26 -7.55 12.08 20.21
C SER A 26 -6.40 11.57 19.37
N VAL A 27 -6.44 11.82 18.06
CA VAL A 27 -5.46 11.28 17.09
C VAL A 27 -4.65 12.38 16.46
N THR A 28 -3.32 12.25 16.49
CA THR A 28 -2.38 13.13 15.79
C THR A 28 -1.64 12.34 14.71
N LEU A 29 -1.64 12.84 13.48
CA LEU A 29 -0.93 12.25 12.34
C LEU A 29 0.29 13.11 11.98
N LEU A 30 1.48 12.51 12.06
CA LEU A 30 2.73 13.10 11.61
C LEU A 30 3.22 12.40 10.35
N GLY A 31 3.58 13.13 9.30
CA GLY A 31 4.07 12.52 8.08
C GLY A 31 4.59 13.49 7.04
N THR A 32 4.98 12.95 5.88
CA THR A 32 5.48 13.72 4.72
C THR A 32 4.38 14.00 3.67
N GLY A 33 3.15 13.51 3.88
CA GLY A 33 2.01 13.65 2.96
C GLY A 33 2.04 12.68 1.77
N ASP A 34 2.83 11.60 1.82
CA ASP A 34 2.96 10.59 0.76
C ASP A 34 3.34 11.16 -0.61
N GLY A 35 4.34 12.06 -0.63
CA GLY A 35 4.93 12.59 -1.85
C GLY A 35 3.94 13.38 -2.73
N PHE A 36 3.78 12.95 -3.98
CA PHE A 36 2.92 13.64 -4.96
C PHE A 36 1.41 13.56 -4.66
N LYS A 37 0.97 12.58 -3.88
CA LYS A 37 -0.44 12.41 -3.48
C LYS A 37 -0.89 13.48 -2.49
N ASN A 38 0.06 14.05 -1.74
CA ASN A 38 -0.12 15.17 -0.82
C ASN A 38 -1.29 14.99 0.16
N PHE A 39 -1.41 13.79 0.77
CA PHE A 39 -2.42 13.54 1.78
C PHE A 39 -2.27 14.49 2.99
N PRO A 40 -3.38 14.95 3.60
CA PRO A 40 -3.34 15.84 4.74
C PRO A 40 -2.71 15.13 5.97
N VAL A 41 -1.91 15.88 6.72
CA VAL A 41 -1.33 15.44 8.00
C VAL A 41 -1.35 16.60 8.99
N ASP A 42 -1.51 16.32 10.29
CA ASP A 42 -1.54 17.39 11.32
C ASP A 42 -0.15 18.03 11.49
N ILE A 43 0.90 17.22 11.37
CA ILE A 43 2.30 17.68 11.47
C ILE A 43 3.03 17.29 10.19
N LEU A 44 3.08 18.23 9.26
CA LEU A 44 3.77 18.05 7.99
C LEU A 44 5.28 18.30 8.14
N ILE A 45 6.06 17.35 7.62
CA ILE A 45 7.52 17.46 7.54
C ILE A 45 7.96 17.18 6.11
N LYS A 46 8.52 18.19 5.45
CA LYS A 46 9.03 18.09 4.08
C LYS A 46 10.44 18.64 3.97
N SER A 47 11.24 18.08 3.08
CA SER A 47 12.45 18.75 2.60
C SER A 47 12.02 20.02 1.85
N THR A 48 12.72 21.12 2.07
CA THR A 48 12.48 22.41 1.41
C THR A 48 13.78 23.03 0.93
N VAL A 49 14.88 22.85 1.67
CA VAL A 49 16.18 23.43 1.32
C VAL A 49 16.73 22.74 0.08
N PHE A 50 16.75 21.40 0.08
CA PHE A 50 17.23 20.61 -1.07
C PHE A 50 16.21 20.47 -2.22
N GLU A 51 15.07 21.15 -2.14
CA GLU A 51 14.14 21.33 -3.28
C GLU A 51 14.41 22.62 -4.07
N ILE A 52 15.25 23.54 -3.56
CA ILE A 52 15.74 24.72 -4.30
C ILE A 52 16.55 24.25 -5.50
N PRO A 53 16.33 24.73 -6.74
CA PRO A 53 16.88 24.15 -7.98
C PRO A 53 18.38 23.85 -7.94
N PHE A 54 19.19 24.81 -7.50
CA PHE A 54 20.64 24.62 -7.41
C PHE A 54 21.04 23.56 -6.35
N LEU A 55 20.46 23.62 -5.16
CA LEU A 55 20.73 22.65 -4.09
C LEU A 55 20.18 21.25 -4.43
N LYS A 56 19.07 21.18 -5.13
CA LYS A 56 18.51 19.95 -5.66
C LYS A 56 19.45 19.25 -6.66
N PHE A 57 20.11 20.02 -7.50
CA PHE A 57 21.13 19.48 -8.43
C PHE A 57 22.30 18.89 -7.65
N ILE A 58 22.82 19.60 -6.66
CA ILE A 58 23.91 19.11 -5.78
C ILE A 58 23.47 17.85 -5.02
N ALA A 59 22.26 17.86 -4.46
CA ALA A 59 21.70 16.73 -3.73
C ALA A 59 21.62 15.47 -4.60
N LYS A 60 21.21 15.60 -5.87
CA LYS A 60 21.19 14.48 -6.83
C LYS A 60 22.57 13.92 -7.15
N ILE A 61 23.59 14.80 -7.26
CA ILE A 61 24.98 14.34 -7.47
C ILE A 61 25.48 13.55 -6.25
N ILE A 62 25.26 14.07 -5.06
CA ILE A 62 25.67 13.42 -3.81
C ILE A 62 24.97 12.07 -3.65
N ASP A 63 23.65 12.01 -3.91
CA ASP A 63 22.89 10.77 -3.85
C ASP A 63 23.46 9.73 -4.84
N LYS A 64 23.73 10.14 -6.07
CA LYS A 64 24.29 9.26 -7.11
C LYS A 64 25.69 8.74 -6.78
N LEU A 65 26.55 9.58 -6.17
CA LEU A 65 27.95 9.21 -5.88
C LEU A 65 28.12 8.45 -4.56
N PHE A 66 27.33 8.79 -3.55
CA PHE A 66 27.53 8.31 -2.17
C PHE A 66 26.34 7.51 -1.63
N ASN A 67 25.25 7.37 -2.39
CA ASN A 67 23.98 6.79 -1.94
C ASN A 67 23.46 7.46 -0.65
N VAL A 68 23.57 8.78 -0.57
CA VAL A 68 23.16 9.61 0.57
C VAL A 68 22.13 10.64 0.14
N SER A 69 20.90 10.46 0.55
CA SER A 69 19.81 11.41 0.29
C SER A 69 19.90 12.60 1.27
N LEU A 70 20.29 13.76 0.77
CA LEU A 70 20.28 15.00 1.55
C LEU A 70 18.87 15.42 1.95
N ASN A 71 17.87 15.13 1.12
CA ASN A 71 16.46 15.34 1.44
C ASN A 71 16.04 14.55 2.68
N ASP A 72 16.42 13.26 2.76
CA ASP A 72 16.11 12.41 3.91
C ASP A 72 16.80 12.92 5.17
N ILE A 73 18.03 13.41 5.06
CA ILE A 73 18.76 14.02 6.18
C ILE A 73 18.05 15.28 6.66
N GLU A 74 17.65 16.19 5.75
CA GLU A 74 16.90 17.40 6.10
C GLU A 74 15.59 17.06 6.82
N VAL A 75 14.82 16.08 6.30
CA VAL A 75 13.60 15.58 6.93
C VAL A 75 13.88 15.08 8.34
N GLY A 76 14.95 14.31 8.53
CA GLY A 76 15.36 13.81 9.84
C GLY A 76 15.66 14.92 10.84
N PHE A 77 16.42 15.96 10.44
CA PHE A 77 16.71 17.11 11.28
C PHE A 77 15.45 17.91 11.63
N LYS A 78 14.59 18.21 10.65
CA LYS A 78 13.30 18.90 10.89
C LYS A 78 12.42 18.12 11.86
N THR A 79 12.34 16.80 11.68
CA THR A 79 11.60 15.90 12.57
C THR A 79 12.15 15.97 13.99
N TYR A 80 13.47 15.96 14.16
CA TYR A 80 14.10 16.01 15.47
C TYR A 80 13.67 17.21 16.35
N PHE A 81 13.44 18.36 15.74
CA PHE A 81 12.93 19.54 16.45
C PHE A 81 11.42 19.45 16.70
N LYS A 82 10.65 18.95 15.71
CA LYS A 82 9.19 18.86 15.81
C LYS A 82 8.73 17.84 16.87
N ILE A 83 9.38 16.68 16.99
CA ILE A 83 8.97 15.63 17.95
C ILE A 83 9.22 15.98 19.41
N LYS A 84 9.84 17.13 19.71
CA LYS A 84 10.05 17.57 21.11
C LYS A 84 8.74 17.72 21.88
N THR A 85 7.67 18.12 21.21
CA THR A 85 6.33 18.33 21.77
C THR A 85 5.46 17.08 21.79
N LEU A 86 5.88 15.99 21.11
CA LEU A 86 5.12 14.74 21.01
C LEU A 86 5.39 13.85 22.22
N LYS A 87 4.54 13.95 23.23
CA LYS A 87 4.64 13.24 24.50
C LYS A 87 3.27 12.84 25.03
N ASP A 88 3.29 11.90 25.95
CA ASP A 88 2.12 11.44 26.71
C ASP A 88 1.02 10.85 25.78
N PHE A 89 1.43 10.19 24.68
CA PHE A 89 0.55 9.36 23.86
C PHE A 89 0.43 7.97 24.49
N ASP A 90 -0.80 7.43 24.52
CA ASP A 90 -1.07 6.09 25.00
C ASP A 90 -0.61 5.04 24.01
N VAL A 91 -0.76 5.33 22.72
CA VAL A 91 -0.33 4.49 21.59
C VAL A 91 0.42 5.32 20.57
N VAL A 92 1.52 4.78 20.07
CA VAL A 92 2.24 5.28 18.88
C VAL A 92 2.25 4.16 17.84
N GLN A 93 1.67 4.42 16.67
CA GLN A 93 1.65 3.49 15.53
C GLN A 93 2.58 4.00 14.43
N LEU A 94 3.56 3.19 14.05
CA LEU A 94 4.42 3.42 12.90
C LEU A 94 3.76 2.82 11.65
N ILE A 95 3.71 3.56 10.53
CA ILE A 95 3.17 3.04 9.25
C ILE A 95 4.08 1.99 8.63
N ASN A 96 5.39 2.05 8.94
CA ASN A 96 6.43 1.22 8.38
C ASN A 96 7.71 1.38 9.21
N GLU A 97 8.74 0.58 8.98
CA GLU A 97 10.04 0.72 9.66
C GLU A 97 10.74 2.07 9.37
N ASN A 98 10.50 2.66 8.18
CA ASN A 98 11.02 3.99 7.79
C ASN A 98 9.91 5.05 7.80
N SER A 99 9.24 5.21 8.95
CA SER A 99 8.05 6.04 9.10
C SER A 99 8.29 7.53 8.95
N PHE A 100 9.46 8.02 9.34
CA PHE A 100 9.84 9.44 9.21
C PHE A 100 10.42 9.78 7.84
N LYS A 101 10.66 8.77 6.98
CA LYS A 101 11.27 8.95 5.66
C LYS A 101 12.64 9.60 5.73
N THR A 102 13.47 9.13 6.66
CA THR A 102 14.86 9.59 6.84
C THR A 102 15.84 8.42 6.77
N THR A 103 17.12 8.68 7.04
CA THR A 103 18.13 7.61 7.05
C THR A 103 17.93 6.68 8.25
N PRO A 104 18.27 5.38 8.15
CA PRO A 104 18.08 4.43 9.25
C PRO A 104 18.71 4.83 10.58
N ARG A 105 19.83 5.56 10.55
CA ARG A 105 20.49 6.07 11.78
C ARG A 105 19.66 7.19 12.42
N LEU A 106 19.12 8.10 11.63
CA LEU A 106 18.25 9.17 12.12
C LEU A 106 16.90 8.61 12.57
N GLU A 107 16.33 7.63 11.86
CA GLU A 107 15.13 6.90 12.34
C GLU A 107 15.33 6.38 13.77
N ILE A 108 16.42 5.68 14.03
CA ILE A 108 16.72 5.16 15.37
C ILE A 108 16.82 6.30 16.42
N ILE A 109 17.47 7.43 16.08
CA ILE A 109 17.60 8.59 16.99
C ILE A 109 16.23 9.18 17.31
N LEU A 110 15.39 9.33 16.30
CA LEU A 110 14.03 9.87 16.43
C LEU A 110 13.14 8.93 17.25
N LEU A 111 13.16 7.62 16.93
CA LEU A 111 12.40 6.60 17.66
C LEU A 111 12.81 6.52 19.13
N LYS A 112 14.10 6.60 19.47
CA LYS A 112 14.55 6.66 20.87
C LYS A 112 13.90 7.82 21.64
N LYS A 113 13.73 8.99 20.99
CA LYS A 113 13.07 10.14 21.63
C LYS A 113 11.56 9.93 21.78
N ILE A 114 10.91 9.33 20.79
CA ILE A 114 9.48 8.98 20.84
C ILE A 114 9.23 7.98 21.97
N ILE A 115 9.98 6.88 22.01
CA ILE A 115 9.85 5.81 23.01
C ILE A 115 10.04 6.35 24.43
N LYS A 116 11.02 7.24 24.63
CA LYS A 116 11.29 7.82 25.98
C LYS A 116 10.11 8.64 26.54
N LYS A 117 9.22 9.15 25.67
CA LYS A 117 8.16 10.09 26.04
C LYS A 117 6.75 9.54 25.90
N ASN A 118 6.61 8.32 25.38
CA ASN A 118 5.31 7.71 25.09
C ASN A 118 5.30 6.25 25.57
N LYS A 119 4.12 5.69 25.81
CA LYS A 119 4.01 4.40 26.49
C LYS A 119 4.23 3.21 25.56
N ASN A 120 3.40 3.07 24.54
CA ASN A 120 3.32 1.85 23.75
C ASN A 120 3.61 2.16 22.26
N LEU A 121 4.53 1.40 21.70
CA LEU A 121 4.94 1.52 20.30
C LEU A 121 4.48 0.29 19.51
N PHE A 122 3.78 0.51 18.41
CA PHE A 122 3.36 -0.53 17.47
C PHE A 122 3.91 -0.26 16.08
N LEU A 123 4.09 -1.32 15.31
CA LEU A 123 4.52 -1.27 13.92
C LEU A 123 3.39 -1.78 13.01
N LEU A 124 3.14 -1.10 11.92
CA LEU A 124 2.43 -1.65 10.78
C LEU A 124 3.45 -2.12 9.75
N SER A 125 3.31 -3.35 9.28
CA SER A 125 4.01 -3.86 8.11
C SER A 125 3.17 -3.50 6.88
N CYS A 126 3.62 -2.48 6.16
CA CYS A 126 2.93 -1.90 5.00
C CYS A 126 3.94 -1.22 4.07
N GLY A 127 3.66 -1.21 2.79
CA GLY A 127 4.51 -0.59 1.78
C GLY A 127 5.70 -1.47 1.39
N VAL A 128 6.80 -1.48 2.05
CA VAL A 128 7.94 -2.40 1.91
C VAL A 128 8.70 -2.37 3.22
N ASP A 129 9.02 -3.49 3.80
CA ASP A 129 9.79 -3.62 5.02
C ASP A 129 10.88 -4.70 4.93
N TYR A 130 11.64 -4.86 6.01
CA TYR A 130 12.72 -5.85 6.05
C TYR A 130 12.20 -7.28 5.87
N LYS A 131 11.10 -7.65 6.56
CA LYS A 131 10.56 -9.01 6.55
C LYS A 131 10.00 -9.42 5.20
N SER A 132 9.22 -8.57 4.56
CA SER A 132 8.67 -8.85 3.23
C SER A 132 9.76 -8.96 2.16
N VAL A 133 10.80 -8.08 2.23
CA VAL A 133 11.93 -8.16 1.30
C VAL A 133 12.80 -9.39 1.54
N GLU A 134 13.10 -9.73 2.80
CA GLU A 134 13.85 -10.95 3.15
C GLU A 134 13.11 -12.20 2.63
N TYR A 135 11.82 -12.31 2.89
CA TYR A 135 10.98 -13.43 2.47
C TYR A 135 10.94 -13.60 0.94
N ALA A 136 10.80 -12.48 0.20
CA ALA A 136 10.80 -12.49 -1.25
C ALA A 136 12.18 -12.86 -1.83
N LEU A 137 13.27 -12.33 -1.27
CA LEU A 137 14.64 -12.67 -1.70
C LEU A 137 15.01 -14.12 -1.43
N ASP A 138 14.41 -14.74 -0.41
CA ASP A 138 14.53 -16.19 -0.11
C ASP A 138 13.69 -17.07 -1.05
N ASN A 139 13.02 -16.50 -2.07
CA ASN A 139 12.11 -17.19 -3.00
C ASN A 139 10.99 -17.98 -2.30
N LYS A 140 10.45 -17.46 -1.21
CA LYS A 140 9.37 -18.12 -0.44
C LYS A 140 7.97 -17.80 -0.95
N PHE A 141 7.81 -16.73 -1.76
CA PHE A 141 6.58 -16.43 -2.50
C PHE A 141 6.57 -17.19 -3.84
N LYS A 142 5.40 -17.52 -4.36
CA LYS A 142 5.21 -17.98 -5.75
C LYS A 142 5.69 -16.89 -6.71
N TYR A 143 5.30 -15.64 -6.44
CA TYR A 143 5.73 -14.41 -7.10
C TYR A 143 5.52 -13.22 -6.15
N SER A 144 6.19 -12.13 -6.44
CA SER A 144 6.08 -10.88 -5.67
C SER A 144 6.50 -9.70 -6.52
N ILE A 145 6.38 -8.50 -6.00
CA ILE A 145 6.94 -7.30 -6.64
C ILE A 145 8.43 -7.41 -6.95
N LEU A 146 9.16 -8.35 -6.35
CA LEU A 146 10.59 -8.62 -6.62
C LEU A 146 10.82 -9.68 -7.70
N THR A 147 9.80 -10.41 -8.16
CA THR A 147 9.93 -11.45 -9.19
C THR A 147 10.68 -10.98 -10.43
N PRO A 148 10.37 -9.83 -11.06
CA PRO A 148 11.12 -9.38 -12.24
C PRO A 148 12.61 -9.12 -11.96
N TYR A 149 12.95 -8.69 -10.75
CA TYR A 149 14.35 -8.52 -10.33
C TYR A 149 15.06 -9.87 -10.12
N LEU A 150 14.38 -10.84 -9.53
CA LEU A 150 14.94 -12.18 -9.28
C LEU A 150 15.18 -12.92 -10.61
N GLU A 151 14.32 -12.71 -11.59
CA GLU A 151 14.47 -13.25 -12.94
C GLU A 151 15.55 -12.51 -13.77
N ASN A 152 15.73 -11.20 -13.52
CA ASN A 152 16.68 -10.37 -14.26
C ASN A 152 17.38 -9.32 -13.39
N ASN A 153 18.56 -9.65 -12.90
CA ASN A 153 19.38 -8.79 -12.04
C ASN A 153 19.81 -7.43 -12.67
N VAL A 154 19.70 -7.26 -13.98
CA VAL A 154 19.97 -5.96 -14.67
C VAL A 154 19.03 -4.87 -14.14
N LEU A 155 17.87 -5.25 -13.62
CA LEU A 155 16.88 -4.35 -13.02
C LEU A 155 17.26 -3.81 -11.64
N LYS A 156 18.42 -4.12 -11.09
CA LYS A 156 18.84 -3.74 -9.72
C LYS A 156 18.62 -2.25 -9.41
N ASN A 157 18.91 -1.37 -10.36
CA ASN A 157 18.73 0.07 -10.14
C ASN A 157 17.26 0.47 -9.97
N ASN A 158 16.34 -0.20 -10.65
CA ASN A 158 14.90 0.02 -10.54
C ASN A 158 14.36 -0.41 -9.17
N TYR A 159 15.06 -1.34 -8.51
CA TYR A 159 14.67 -1.94 -7.23
C TYR A 159 15.47 -1.42 -6.03
N TYR A 160 16.38 -0.46 -6.22
CA TYR A 160 17.22 0.07 -5.14
C TYR A 160 16.42 0.48 -3.88
N HIS A 161 15.29 1.16 -4.07
CA HIS A 161 14.44 1.64 -2.98
C HIS A 161 13.71 0.52 -2.22
N ILE A 162 13.61 -0.69 -2.78
CA ILE A 162 13.11 -1.91 -2.13
C ILE A 162 14.28 -2.67 -1.50
N LEU A 163 15.31 -2.95 -2.27
CA LEU A 163 16.47 -3.73 -1.85
C LEU A 163 17.24 -3.09 -0.69
N LYS A 164 17.14 -1.77 -0.51
CA LYS A 164 17.75 -1.06 0.64
C LYS A 164 17.33 -1.63 1.99
N TYR A 165 16.09 -2.16 2.12
CA TYR A 165 15.60 -2.75 3.37
C TYR A 165 16.41 -3.98 3.80
N ASN A 166 17.06 -4.69 2.87
CA ASN A 166 17.93 -5.81 3.16
C ASN A 166 19.40 -5.42 3.44
N ASN A 167 19.77 -4.12 3.42
CA ASN A 167 21.13 -3.70 3.76
C ASN A 167 21.39 -3.66 5.27
N THR A 168 22.67 -3.58 5.67
CA THR A 168 23.10 -3.62 7.08
C THR A 168 22.46 -2.54 7.93
N SER A 169 22.24 -1.32 7.38
CA SER A 169 21.67 -0.20 8.15
C SER A 169 20.19 -0.38 8.41
N PHE A 170 19.42 -0.87 7.43
CA PHE A 170 18.01 -1.20 7.63
C PHE A 170 17.84 -2.45 8.51
N LYS A 171 18.69 -3.47 8.39
CA LYS A 171 18.71 -4.60 9.36
C LYS A 171 18.92 -4.14 10.80
N LYS A 172 19.77 -3.12 11.02
CA LYS A 172 19.94 -2.52 12.37
C LYS A 172 18.70 -1.78 12.83
N LEU A 173 18.04 -1.02 11.93
CA LEU A 173 16.77 -0.34 12.21
C LEU A 173 15.67 -1.34 12.57
N HIS A 174 15.48 -2.36 11.74
CA HIS A 174 14.55 -3.46 11.98
C HIS A 174 14.73 -4.07 13.38
N ARG A 175 15.94 -4.51 13.70
CA ARG A 175 16.26 -5.10 15.03
C ARG A 175 15.99 -4.13 16.17
N PHE A 176 16.25 -2.83 15.97
CA PHE A 176 15.97 -1.81 16.97
C PHE A 176 14.45 -1.67 17.19
N ILE A 177 13.66 -1.59 16.13
CA ILE A 177 12.21 -1.48 16.21
C ILE A 177 11.62 -2.72 16.89
N TYR A 178 11.96 -3.93 16.43
CA TYR A 178 11.41 -5.18 16.99
C TYR A 178 11.76 -5.43 18.45
N ARG A 179 12.85 -4.84 18.96
CA ARG A 179 13.16 -4.87 20.40
C ARG A 179 12.25 -3.97 21.23
N ASN A 180 11.69 -2.92 20.65
CA ASN A 180 10.99 -1.85 21.36
C ASN A 180 9.48 -1.79 21.10
N ILE A 181 8.93 -2.50 20.12
CA ILE A 181 7.49 -2.56 19.86
C ILE A 181 6.79 -3.57 20.78
N GLN A 182 5.54 -3.31 21.12
CA GLN A 182 4.62 -4.26 21.75
C GLN A 182 4.11 -5.28 20.72
N GLY A 183 3.91 -4.87 19.47
CA GLY A 183 3.48 -5.75 18.40
C GLY A 183 3.61 -5.16 17.01
N VAL A 184 3.53 -6.05 16.01
CA VAL A 184 3.46 -5.71 14.58
C VAL A 184 2.15 -6.24 13.99
N ILE A 185 1.51 -5.40 13.18
CA ILE A 185 0.28 -5.69 12.44
C ILE A 185 0.66 -5.69 10.95
N SER A 186 0.07 -6.54 10.12
CA SER A 186 0.18 -6.44 8.66
C SER A 186 -1.05 -5.81 8.05
N SER A 187 -0.89 -5.10 6.92
CA SER A 187 -1.98 -4.42 6.20
C SER A 187 -2.72 -5.31 5.21
N ASP A 188 -2.05 -6.33 4.69
CA ASP A 188 -2.53 -7.24 3.65
C ASP A 188 -1.72 -8.54 3.65
N LEU A 189 -2.06 -9.50 2.77
CA LEU A 189 -1.43 -10.82 2.74
C LEU A 189 0.04 -10.79 2.31
N ASP A 190 0.46 -9.87 1.48
CA ASP A 190 1.86 -9.75 1.06
C ASP A 190 2.79 -9.44 2.25
N TYR A 191 2.22 -8.89 3.34
CA TYR A 191 2.93 -8.66 4.62
C TYR A 191 2.52 -9.65 5.71
N HIS A 192 1.32 -10.24 5.64
CA HIS A 192 0.86 -11.28 6.57
C HIS A 192 1.72 -12.53 6.46
N ILE A 193 1.85 -13.08 5.25
CA ILE A 193 2.55 -14.32 5.00
C ILE A 193 3.99 -14.31 5.58
N PRO A 194 4.82 -13.26 5.37
CA PRO A 194 6.16 -13.18 5.96
C PRO A 194 6.20 -13.09 7.49
N LEU A 195 5.09 -12.69 8.13
CA LEU A 195 5.02 -12.47 9.58
C LEU A 195 4.41 -13.65 10.35
N VAL A 196 3.83 -14.63 9.67
CA VAL A 196 3.28 -15.82 10.32
C VAL A 196 4.38 -16.54 11.12
N GLY A 197 4.11 -16.77 12.42
CA GLY A 197 5.06 -17.38 13.35
C GLY A 197 6.01 -16.39 14.06
N GLU A 198 6.02 -15.11 13.70
CA GLU A 198 6.80 -14.10 14.45
C GLU A 198 6.17 -13.83 15.82
N LYS A 199 7.01 -13.82 16.87
CA LYS A 199 6.56 -13.73 18.27
C LYS A 199 5.70 -12.49 18.59
N LYS A 200 5.97 -11.35 17.93
CA LYS A 200 5.26 -10.09 18.16
C LYS A 200 4.19 -9.80 17.12
N TYR A 201 3.85 -10.79 16.28
CA TYR A 201 2.84 -10.61 15.27
C TYR A 201 1.43 -10.66 15.86
N LEU A 202 0.66 -9.60 15.68
CA LEU A 202 -0.71 -9.46 16.19
C LEU A 202 -1.79 -9.88 15.16
N GLY A 203 -1.37 -10.34 13.98
CA GLY A 203 -2.26 -10.69 12.88
C GLY A 203 -2.53 -9.54 11.92
N MET A 204 -3.19 -9.86 10.80
CA MET A 204 -3.55 -8.89 9.78
C MET A 204 -4.72 -8.00 10.24
N VAL A 205 -4.70 -6.76 9.77
CA VAL A 205 -5.83 -5.82 9.82
C VAL A 205 -5.97 -5.20 8.43
N PRO A 206 -7.11 -5.38 7.77
CA PRO A 206 -7.31 -4.88 6.42
C PRO A 206 -7.09 -3.37 6.30
N ASN A 207 -6.71 -2.92 5.10
CA ASN A 207 -6.52 -1.50 4.81
C ASN A 207 -7.82 -0.71 5.00
N PRO A 208 -7.88 0.34 5.85
CA PRO A 208 -9.10 1.10 6.08
C PRO A 208 -9.43 2.01 4.90
N LEU A 209 -10.70 2.04 4.50
CA LEU A 209 -11.24 2.95 3.49
C LEU A 209 -12.35 3.82 4.08
N ASN A 210 -12.26 5.13 3.87
CA ASN A 210 -13.34 6.03 4.22
C ASN A 210 -14.44 5.99 3.15
N LEU A 211 -15.41 5.10 3.33
CA LEU A 211 -16.48 4.82 2.36
C LEU A 211 -17.44 6.01 2.18
N LYS A 212 -17.46 6.99 3.09
CA LYS A 212 -18.21 8.25 2.88
C LYS A 212 -17.65 9.09 1.73
N LYS A 213 -16.39 8.82 1.34
CA LYS A 213 -15.72 9.52 0.22
C LYS A 213 -15.73 8.70 -1.07
N LEU A 214 -16.24 7.46 -1.05
CA LEU A 214 -16.21 6.49 -2.14
C LEU A 214 -17.62 5.95 -2.40
N SER A 215 -18.36 6.64 -3.27
CA SER A 215 -19.68 6.17 -3.73
C SER A 215 -19.55 4.91 -4.60
N TYR A 216 -20.55 4.06 -4.54
CA TYR A 216 -20.71 2.99 -5.52
C TYR A 216 -21.22 3.60 -6.83
N ASP A 217 -20.41 3.54 -7.87
CA ASP A 217 -20.67 4.18 -9.18
C ASP A 217 -20.55 3.13 -10.30
N PHE A 218 -21.37 2.07 -10.23
CA PHE A 218 -21.45 1.11 -11.33
C PHE A 218 -22.13 1.74 -12.54
N VAL A 219 -21.50 1.62 -13.70
CA VAL A 219 -22.06 2.08 -14.98
C VAL A 219 -22.69 0.88 -15.68
N GLU A 220 -23.94 0.99 -16.13
CA GLU A 220 -24.60 -0.09 -16.88
C GLU A 220 -23.88 -0.33 -18.22
N ILE A 221 -23.72 -1.59 -18.58
CA ILE A 221 -23.05 -2.00 -19.82
C ILE A 221 -24.09 -2.02 -20.95
N GLU A 222 -24.12 -0.96 -21.75
CA GLU A 222 -25.07 -0.86 -22.87
C GLU A 222 -24.56 -1.60 -24.12
N ASN A 223 -23.40 -1.18 -24.64
CA ASN A 223 -22.87 -1.69 -25.92
C ASN A 223 -21.45 -2.23 -25.79
N LYS A 224 -20.61 -1.63 -24.93
CA LYS A 224 -19.19 -1.97 -24.79
C LYS A 224 -18.79 -2.16 -23.35
N VAL A 225 -17.93 -3.14 -23.10
CA VAL A 225 -17.22 -3.27 -21.83
C VAL A 225 -16.03 -2.30 -21.84
N ILE A 226 -16.02 -1.35 -20.90
CA ILE A 226 -14.96 -0.35 -20.77
C ILE A 226 -13.89 -0.91 -19.83
N ILE A 227 -12.68 -1.08 -20.36
CA ILE A 227 -11.53 -1.63 -19.64
C ILE A 227 -10.51 -0.51 -19.42
N PHE A 228 -10.13 -0.27 -18.17
CA PHE A 228 -9.18 0.76 -17.79
C PHE A 228 -7.85 0.17 -17.34
N HIS A 229 -6.74 0.77 -17.79
CA HIS A 229 -5.39 0.43 -17.39
C HIS A 229 -4.59 1.69 -17.07
N GLY A 230 -4.32 1.90 -15.78
CA GLY A 230 -3.53 3.04 -15.30
C GLY A 230 -2.08 2.66 -15.02
N ILE A 231 -1.16 3.19 -15.79
CA ILE A 231 0.27 2.87 -15.72
C ILE A 231 1.04 3.98 -15.00
N ASN A 232 1.72 3.62 -13.91
CA ASN A 232 2.77 4.45 -13.33
C ASN A 232 4.13 3.91 -13.81
N SER A 233 4.84 4.67 -14.65
CA SER A 233 6.09 4.24 -15.28
C SER A 233 7.16 3.78 -14.30
N LYS A 234 7.22 4.38 -13.09
CA LYS A 234 8.17 4.01 -12.04
C LYS A 234 7.85 2.67 -11.37
N ASN A 235 6.60 2.21 -11.49
CA ASN A 235 6.11 0.99 -10.85
C ASN A 235 5.71 -0.10 -11.86
N SER A 236 5.72 0.19 -13.16
CA SER A 236 5.15 -0.68 -14.20
C SER A 236 5.76 -2.09 -14.20
N ILE A 237 7.08 -2.19 -14.04
CA ILE A 237 7.79 -3.48 -13.98
C ILE A 237 7.32 -4.27 -12.74
N LYS A 238 7.26 -3.63 -11.57
CA LYS A 238 6.88 -4.27 -10.31
C LYS A 238 5.42 -4.71 -10.27
N LYS A 239 4.56 -4.00 -11.00
CA LYS A 239 3.16 -4.34 -11.14
C LYS A 239 2.89 -5.37 -12.25
N GLY A 240 3.88 -5.61 -13.12
CA GLY A 240 3.73 -6.49 -14.27
C GLY A 240 2.78 -5.94 -15.34
N ASN A 241 2.71 -4.61 -15.52
CA ASN A 241 1.80 -3.98 -16.49
C ASN A 241 2.00 -4.49 -17.93
N ASN A 242 3.20 -4.97 -18.29
CA ASN A 242 3.46 -5.57 -19.60
C ASN A 242 2.61 -6.81 -19.91
N TYR A 243 2.20 -7.57 -18.90
CA TYR A 243 1.28 -8.70 -19.09
C TYR A 243 -0.10 -8.21 -19.53
N PHE A 244 -0.62 -7.17 -18.88
CA PHE A 244 -1.89 -6.54 -19.27
C PHE A 244 -1.82 -5.92 -20.66
N VAL A 245 -0.74 -5.19 -20.99
CA VAL A 245 -0.56 -4.60 -22.32
C VAL A 245 -0.65 -5.68 -23.39
N ARG A 246 0.10 -6.78 -23.26
CA ARG A 246 0.10 -7.90 -24.21
C ARG A 246 -1.26 -8.61 -24.26
N ALA A 247 -1.93 -8.80 -23.13
CA ALA A 247 -3.27 -9.38 -23.11
C ALA A 247 -4.28 -8.48 -23.84
N MET A 248 -4.20 -7.15 -23.62
CA MET A 248 -5.07 -6.18 -24.28
C MET A 248 -4.81 -6.04 -25.77
N GLU A 249 -3.60 -6.32 -26.28
CA GLU A 249 -3.35 -6.42 -27.73
C GLU A 249 -4.22 -7.51 -28.35
N ILE A 250 -4.26 -8.70 -27.75
CA ILE A 250 -5.10 -9.83 -28.22
C ILE A 250 -6.58 -9.52 -28.06
N ILE A 251 -6.99 -9.01 -26.91
CA ILE A 251 -8.40 -8.67 -26.62
C ILE A 251 -8.95 -7.62 -27.59
N LYS A 252 -8.16 -6.58 -27.91
CA LYS A 252 -8.57 -5.54 -28.88
C LYS A 252 -8.77 -6.10 -30.28
N GLU A 253 -7.98 -7.07 -30.71
CA GLU A 253 -8.14 -7.72 -32.01
C GLU A 253 -9.38 -8.63 -32.04
N THR A 254 -9.62 -9.35 -30.95
CA THR A 254 -10.71 -10.34 -30.86
C THR A 254 -12.08 -9.68 -30.70
N TYR A 255 -12.18 -8.64 -29.86
CA TYR A 255 -13.47 -8.07 -29.42
C TYR A 255 -13.74 -6.64 -29.90
N LYS A 256 -13.05 -6.15 -30.90
CA LYS A 256 -13.08 -4.80 -31.52
C LYS A 256 -14.24 -3.89 -31.11
N GLU A 257 -15.45 -4.27 -31.53
CA GLU A 257 -16.66 -3.46 -31.34
C GLU A 257 -17.33 -3.63 -29.97
N ARG A 258 -16.92 -4.65 -29.21
CA ARG A 258 -17.52 -4.99 -27.91
C ARG A 258 -16.81 -4.38 -26.72
N ILE A 259 -15.66 -3.73 -26.93
CA ILE A 259 -14.85 -3.14 -25.86
C ILE A 259 -14.47 -1.69 -26.16
N GLU A 260 -14.19 -0.96 -25.10
CA GLU A 260 -13.42 0.29 -25.11
C GLU A 260 -12.23 0.12 -24.15
N TYR A 261 -11.02 0.39 -24.64
CA TYR A 261 -9.80 0.31 -23.81
C TYR A 261 -9.24 1.70 -23.57
N ILE A 262 -9.17 2.07 -22.27
CA ILE A 262 -8.64 3.35 -21.80
C ILE A 262 -7.32 3.08 -21.11
N GLU A 263 -6.21 3.46 -21.75
CA GLU A 263 -4.88 3.42 -21.16
C GLU A 263 -4.42 4.83 -20.82
N VAL A 264 -3.94 5.02 -19.59
CA VAL A 264 -3.38 6.30 -19.14
C VAL A 264 -2.03 6.07 -18.45
N GLN A 265 -1.12 7.03 -18.60
CA GLN A 265 0.21 6.93 -18.02
C GLN A 265 0.58 8.20 -17.25
N ASP A 266 1.14 8.01 -16.04
CA ASP A 266 1.72 9.03 -15.18
C ASP A 266 0.81 10.24 -14.91
N LEU A 267 -0.50 10.03 -14.83
CA LEU A 267 -1.47 11.07 -14.49
C LEU A 267 -1.29 11.55 -13.03
N LYS A 268 -1.67 12.80 -12.79
CA LYS A 268 -1.86 13.31 -11.43
C LYS A 268 -2.99 12.54 -10.75
N TYR A 269 -2.90 12.35 -9.44
CA TYR A 269 -3.88 11.55 -8.70
C TYR A 269 -5.33 12.00 -8.91
N SER A 270 -5.59 13.33 -8.91
CA SER A 270 -6.93 13.89 -9.15
C SER A 270 -7.51 13.56 -10.52
N ASP A 271 -6.67 13.51 -11.55
CA ASP A 271 -7.08 13.21 -12.92
C ASP A 271 -7.20 11.71 -13.14
N TYR A 272 -6.32 10.95 -12.50
CA TYR A 272 -6.34 9.49 -12.47
C TYR A 272 -7.67 8.95 -11.91
N ILE A 273 -8.12 9.45 -10.75
CA ILE A 273 -9.40 9.03 -10.15
C ILE A 273 -10.60 9.29 -11.08
N LYS A 274 -10.56 10.38 -11.85
CA LYS A 274 -11.61 10.70 -12.82
C LYS A 274 -11.55 9.82 -14.07
N SER A 275 -10.35 9.43 -14.49
CA SER A 275 -10.16 8.71 -15.74
C SER A 275 -10.75 7.29 -15.75
N TYR A 276 -10.92 6.67 -14.57
CA TYR A 276 -11.54 5.34 -14.47
C TYR A 276 -12.98 5.34 -13.95
N SER A 277 -13.60 6.51 -13.74
CA SER A 277 -14.97 6.57 -13.19
C SER A 277 -15.99 5.76 -13.99
N ASN A 278 -15.85 5.74 -15.31
CA ASN A 278 -16.79 5.08 -16.21
C ASN A 278 -16.36 3.66 -16.63
N CYS A 279 -15.25 3.13 -16.14
CA CYS A 279 -14.83 1.79 -16.50
C CYS A 279 -15.66 0.72 -15.78
N HIS A 280 -15.72 -0.46 -16.38
CA HIS A 280 -16.30 -1.66 -15.81
C HIS A 280 -15.21 -2.57 -15.21
N ILE A 281 -14.09 -2.72 -15.93
CA ILE A 281 -12.95 -3.54 -15.55
C ILE A 281 -11.74 -2.64 -15.34
N PHE A 282 -11.02 -2.88 -14.25
CA PHE A 282 -9.83 -2.14 -13.84
C PHE A 282 -8.62 -3.08 -13.72
N LEU A 283 -7.56 -2.80 -14.49
CA LEU A 283 -6.32 -3.59 -14.48
C LEU A 283 -5.31 -2.96 -13.52
N ASP A 284 -4.96 -3.65 -12.41
CA ASP A 284 -4.06 -3.10 -11.37
C ASP A 284 -2.67 -3.72 -11.39
N MET A 285 -2.52 -4.99 -11.00
CA MET A 285 -1.20 -5.64 -10.93
C MET A 285 -1.29 -7.17 -10.90
N VAL A 286 -0.20 -7.84 -11.34
CA VAL A 286 -0.12 -9.31 -11.39
C VAL A 286 0.80 -9.92 -10.32
N TYR A 287 1.62 -9.14 -9.63
CA TYR A 287 2.58 -9.62 -8.65
C TYR A 287 2.16 -9.33 -7.21
N ALA A 288 0.95 -9.71 -6.84
CA ALA A 288 0.41 -9.55 -5.49
C ALA A 288 -0.47 -10.72 -5.09
N TYR A 289 -0.52 -11.00 -3.80
CA TYR A 289 -1.43 -11.98 -3.20
C TYR A 289 -2.77 -11.35 -2.80
N ASP A 290 -2.77 -10.03 -2.60
CA ASP A 290 -3.88 -9.25 -2.06
C ASP A 290 -4.03 -7.91 -2.79
N GLN A 291 -5.03 -7.13 -2.43
CA GLN A 291 -5.37 -5.87 -3.10
C GLN A 291 -4.67 -4.68 -2.45
N GLY A 292 -4.00 -3.88 -3.28
CA GLY A 292 -3.51 -2.58 -2.87
C GLY A 292 -4.59 -1.48 -2.91
N TYR A 293 -4.28 -0.30 -2.37
CA TYR A 293 -5.25 0.81 -2.26
C TYR A 293 -5.95 1.18 -3.58
N ASN A 294 -5.25 1.17 -4.72
CA ASN A 294 -5.87 1.45 -6.02
C ASN A 294 -6.97 0.45 -6.36
N ALA A 295 -6.69 -0.84 -6.12
CA ALA A 295 -7.65 -1.92 -6.32
C ALA A 295 -8.85 -1.77 -5.38
N LEU A 296 -8.60 -1.57 -4.09
CA LEU A 296 -9.65 -1.43 -3.08
C LEU A 296 -10.55 -0.20 -3.34
N GLU A 297 -9.98 0.94 -3.74
CA GLU A 297 -10.76 2.13 -4.12
C GLU A 297 -11.62 1.89 -5.38
N ALA A 298 -11.08 1.16 -6.36
CA ALA A 298 -11.83 0.78 -7.57
C ALA A 298 -12.96 -0.21 -7.24
N MET A 299 -12.70 -1.22 -6.40
CA MET A 299 -13.71 -2.17 -5.89
C MET A 299 -14.81 -1.44 -5.12
N ALA A 300 -14.46 -0.49 -4.25
CA ALA A 300 -15.42 0.34 -3.51
C ALA A 300 -16.36 1.12 -4.45
N LYS A 301 -15.88 1.50 -5.62
CA LYS A 301 -16.65 2.18 -6.67
C LYS A 301 -17.39 1.23 -7.62
N GLY A 302 -17.35 -0.07 -7.36
CA GLY A 302 -18.04 -1.06 -8.17
C GLY A 302 -17.32 -1.44 -9.48
N LYS A 303 -15.99 -1.36 -9.50
CA LYS A 303 -15.20 -1.84 -10.65
C LYS A 303 -14.77 -3.29 -10.41
N VAL A 304 -14.81 -4.12 -11.46
CA VAL A 304 -14.20 -5.46 -11.43
C VAL A 304 -12.70 -5.30 -11.60
N VAL A 305 -11.93 -5.72 -10.61
CA VAL A 305 -10.49 -5.44 -10.58
C VAL A 305 -9.69 -6.70 -10.83
N PHE A 306 -8.73 -6.63 -11.77
CA PHE A 306 -7.68 -7.61 -11.97
C PHE A 306 -6.50 -7.26 -11.07
N THR A 307 -6.28 -8.03 -10.01
CA THR A 307 -5.30 -7.75 -8.95
C THR A 307 -4.91 -9.03 -8.22
N GLY A 308 -4.24 -8.96 -7.07
CA GLY A 308 -4.03 -10.12 -6.21
C GLY A 308 -5.34 -10.61 -5.59
N ALA A 309 -5.65 -11.88 -5.79
CA ALA A 309 -6.71 -12.64 -5.14
C ALA A 309 -6.29 -14.11 -5.10
N GLU A 310 -5.08 -14.36 -4.55
CA GLU A 310 -4.49 -15.70 -4.50
C GLU A 310 -5.28 -16.66 -3.61
N LYS A 311 -5.00 -17.95 -3.74
CA LYS A 311 -5.63 -19.00 -2.94
C LYS A 311 -5.56 -18.68 -1.44
N GLU A 312 -4.44 -18.16 -0.98
CA GLU A 312 -4.22 -17.75 0.41
C GLU A 312 -5.17 -16.61 0.83
N TRP A 313 -5.52 -15.71 -0.10
CA TRP A 313 -6.51 -14.66 0.13
C TRP A 313 -7.94 -15.23 0.19
N LEU A 314 -8.28 -16.11 -0.75
CA LEU A 314 -9.59 -16.79 -0.78
C LEU A 314 -9.82 -17.60 0.51
N GLU A 315 -8.82 -18.35 0.95
CA GLU A 315 -8.87 -19.12 2.20
C GLU A 315 -8.99 -18.22 3.44
N TYR A 316 -8.31 -17.08 3.47
CA TYR A 316 -8.34 -16.15 4.60
C TYR A 316 -9.70 -15.51 4.81
N TYR A 317 -10.38 -15.13 3.73
CA TYR A 317 -11.69 -14.48 3.77
C TYR A 317 -12.88 -15.44 3.58
N GLY A 318 -12.63 -16.69 3.21
CA GLY A 318 -13.67 -17.68 2.93
C GLY A 318 -14.41 -17.43 1.61
N GLU A 319 -13.72 -16.81 0.65
CA GLU A 319 -14.27 -16.41 -0.64
C GLU A 319 -14.00 -17.45 -1.75
N SER A 320 -14.72 -17.34 -2.85
CA SER A 320 -14.54 -18.16 -4.05
C SER A 320 -13.85 -17.39 -5.17
N GLU A 321 -13.18 -18.11 -6.08
CA GLU A 321 -12.55 -17.49 -7.25
C GLU A 321 -13.55 -16.68 -8.08
N ASP A 322 -13.08 -15.55 -8.62
CA ASP A 322 -13.80 -14.69 -9.55
C ASP A 322 -15.15 -14.14 -9.01
N THR A 323 -15.32 -14.11 -7.68
CA THR A 323 -16.55 -13.59 -7.06
C THR A 323 -16.43 -12.15 -6.55
N ILE A 324 -15.25 -11.74 -6.13
CA ILE A 324 -14.97 -10.41 -5.54
C ILE A 324 -13.99 -9.62 -6.41
N ALA A 325 -12.92 -10.26 -6.85
CA ALA A 325 -11.90 -9.72 -7.72
C ALA A 325 -11.39 -10.85 -8.62
N ILE A 326 -10.71 -10.49 -9.71
CA ILE A 326 -10.07 -11.47 -10.60
C ILE A 326 -8.61 -11.58 -10.22
N ASN A 327 -8.17 -12.80 -9.85
CA ASN A 327 -6.76 -13.02 -9.58
C ASN A 327 -5.94 -12.84 -10.86
N ALA A 328 -5.06 -11.83 -10.89
CA ALA A 328 -4.27 -11.52 -12.06
C ALA A 328 -2.91 -12.23 -11.98
N LEU A 329 -2.77 -13.33 -12.70
CA LEU A 329 -1.51 -14.08 -12.77
C LEU A 329 -0.56 -13.46 -13.83
N PRO A 330 0.77 -13.64 -13.67
CA PRO A 330 1.76 -13.21 -14.68
C PRO A 330 1.78 -14.16 -15.88
N ASP A 331 0.62 -14.36 -16.49
CA ASP A 331 0.37 -15.20 -17.68
C ASP A 331 -0.60 -14.49 -18.63
N VAL A 332 -0.12 -14.19 -19.83
CA VAL A 332 -0.90 -13.46 -20.85
C VAL A 332 -2.14 -14.24 -21.28
N ASN A 333 -2.00 -15.55 -21.50
CA ASN A 333 -3.12 -16.38 -21.97
C ASN A 333 -4.21 -16.49 -20.92
N TYR A 334 -3.83 -16.66 -19.66
CA TYR A 334 -4.75 -16.64 -18.53
C TYR A 334 -5.51 -15.32 -18.42
N LEU A 335 -4.81 -14.18 -18.54
CA LEU A 335 -5.45 -12.86 -18.52
C LEU A 335 -6.41 -12.68 -19.68
N VAL A 336 -6.06 -13.14 -20.89
CA VAL A 336 -6.94 -13.12 -22.06
C VAL A 336 -8.19 -13.97 -21.81
N GLU A 337 -8.05 -15.19 -21.27
CA GLU A 337 -9.16 -16.06 -20.93
C GLU A 337 -10.13 -15.39 -19.95
N LYS A 338 -9.63 -14.85 -18.82
CA LYS A 338 -10.45 -14.19 -17.80
C LYS A 338 -11.16 -12.94 -18.34
N LEU A 339 -10.47 -12.12 -19.14
CA LEU A 339 -11.07 -10.96 -19.81
C LEU A 339 -12.14 -11.38 -20.80
N SER A 340 -11.90 -12.41 -21.61
CA SER A 340 -12.86 -12.93 -22.57
C SER A 340 -14.15 -13.42 -21.90
N ILE A 341 -14.05 -14.17 -20.80
CA ILE A 341 -15.19 -14.64 -20.01
C ILE A 341 -16.07 -13.46 -19.58
N LEU A 342 -15.47 -12.37 -19.09
CA LEU A 342 -16.20 -11.18 -18.64
C LEU A 342 -16.84 -10.40 -19.81
N ILE A 343 -16.11 -10.25 -20.92
CA ILE A 343 -16.63 -9.56 -22.12
C ILE A 343 -17.79 -10.31 -22.74
N GLU A 344 -17.76 -11.63 -22.71
CA GLU A 344 -18.81 -12.50 -23.23
C GLU A 344 -20.03 -12.61 -22.31
N ASN A 345 -19.83 -12.39 -21.00
CA ASN A 345 -20.88 -12.48 -19.97
C ASN A 345 -20.93 -11.21 -19.11
N PRO A 346 -21.44 -10.09 -19.65
CA PRO A 346 -21.47 -8.80 -18.96
C PRO A 346 -22.22 -8.81 -17.61
N GLU A 347 -23.18 -9.72 -17.43
CA GLU A 347 -23.90 -9.92 -16.17
C GLU A 347 -22.95 -10.30 -15.01
N LYS A 348 -21.91 -11.08 -15.28
CA LYS A 348 -20.90 -11.43 -14.27
C LYS A 348 -20.13 -10.20 -13.77
N ILE A 349 -19.91 -9.22 -14.65
CA ILE A 349 -19.25 -7.96 -14.26
C ILE A 349 -20.10 -7.26 -13.19
N LYS A 350 -21.42 -7.21 -13.36
CA LYS A 350 -22.34 -6.60 -12.41
C LYS A 350 -22.35 -7.36 -11.08
N ASP A 351 -22.42 -8.68 -11.13
CA ASP A 351 -22.43 -9.53 -9.93
C ASP A 351 -21.14 -9.36 -9.12
N ILE A 352 -19.98 -9.44 -9.78
CA ILE A 352 -18.67 -9.23 -9.13
C ILE A 352 -18.58 -7.80 -8.56
N SER A 353 -19.04 -6.80 -9.27
CA SER A 353 -19.08 -5.41 -8.83
C SER A 353 -19.85 -5.22 -7.52
N ILE A 354 -21.04 -5.82 -7.42
CA ILE A 354 -21.86 -5.80 -6.19
C ILE A 354 -21.15 -6.51 -5.03
N ASN A 355 -20.61 -7.70 -5.30
CA ASN A 355 -19.90 -8.48 -4.30
C ASN A 355 -18.62 -7.77 -3.83
N ALA A 356 -17.86 -7.18 -4.76
CA ALA A 356 -16.68 -6.38 -4.45
C ALA A 356 -17.02 -5.21 -3.51
N ARG A 357 -18.10 -4.46 -3.81
CA ARG A 357 -18.56 -3.37 -2.94
C ARG A 357 -18.93 -3.89 -1.55
N LYS A 358 -19.68 -4.97 -1.46
CA LYS A 358 -20.07 -5.58 -0.19
C LYS A 358 -18.85 -6.03 0.61
N PHE A 359 -17.90 -6.71 -0.03
CA PHE A 359 -16.64 -7.11 0.60
C PHE A 359 -15.88 -5.92 1.21
N ILE A 360 -15.81 -4.81 0.48
CA ILE A 360 -15.18 -3.58 0.97
C ILE A 360 -15.93 -3.00 2.18
N GLU A 361 -17.26 -3.01 2.18
CA GLU A 361 -18.08 -2.55 3.31
C GLU A 361 -17.87 -3.42 4.55
N ASP A 362 -17.83 -4.74 4.37
CA ASP A 362 -17.71 -5.70 5.46
C ASP A 362 -16.30 -5.72 6.08
N HIS A 363 -15.24 -5.60 5.27
CA HIS A 363 -13.86 -5.83 5.71
C HIS A 363 -12.98 -4.58 5.76
N HIS A 364 -13.24 -3.56 4.94
CA HIS A 364 -12.36 -2.40 4.78
C HIS A 364 -12.98 -1.08 5.25
N SER A 365 -14.19 -1.09 5.81
CA SER A 365 -14.79 0.12 6.37
C SER A 365 -13.91 0.67 7.49
N TYR A 366 -13.56 1.95 7.41
CA TYR A 366 -12.58 2.61 8.27
C TYR A 366 -12.97 2.63 9.76
N ASP A 367 -14.26 2.60 10.08
CA ASP A 367 -14.79 2.47 11.43
C ASP A 367 -14.57 1.06 12.00
N ASN A 368 -14.99 0.01 11.26
CA ASN A 368 -14.76 -1.39 11.67
C ASN A 368 -13.26 -1.69 11.80
N VAL A 369 -12.45 -1.20 10.86
CA VAL A 369 -10.99 -1.40 10.90
C VAL A 369 -10.38 -0.69 12.12
N ALA A 370 -10.83 0.50 12.46
CA ALA A 370 -10.37 1.20 13.67
C ALA A 370 -10.64 0.42 14.95
N ASP A 371 -11.81 -0.23 15.07
CA ASP A 371 -12.15 -1.12 16.20
C ASP A 371 -11.19 -2.30 16.31
N ILE A 372 -10.82 -2.90 15.17
CA ILE A 372 -9.86 -4.01 15.14
C ILE A 372 -8.47 -3.54 15.61
N TYR A 373 -7.98 -2.38 15.13
CA TYR A 373 -6.70 -1.81 15.59
C TYR A 373 -6.73 -1.57 17.10
N GLU A 374 -7.77 -0.92 17.61
CA GLU A 374 -7.93 -0.65 19.04
C GLU A 374 -7.90 -1.94 19.88
N SER A 375 -8.66 -2.95 19.47
CA SER A 375 -8.71 -4.25 20.13
C SER A 375 -7.33 -4.91 20.20
N LYS A 376 -6.59 -4.92 19.09
CA LYS A 376 -5.24 -5.50 19.03
C LYS A 376 -4.25 -4.75 19.92
N TRP A 377 -4.27 -3.41 19.91
CA TRP A 377 -3.40 -2.62 20.78
C TRP A 377 -3.70 -2.86 22.25
N LEU A 378 -4.99 -2.83 22.65
CA LEU A 378 -5.39 -3.04 24.04
C LEU A 378 -5.06 -4.45 24.54
N LYS A 379 -5.22 -5.47 23.69
CA LYS A 379 -4.83 -6.84 24.02
C LYS A 379 -3.32 -6.94 24.24
N ALA A 380 -2.49 -6.46 23.32
CA ALA A 380 -1.05 -6.51 23.44
C ALA A 380 -0.51 -5.74 24.66
N ILE A 381 -1.13 -4.59 25.01
CA ILE A 381 -0.77 -3.82 26.20
C ILE A 381 -1.11 -4.58 27.52
N LYS A 382 -2.19 -5.39 27.51
CA LYS A 382 -2.56 -6.21 28.69
C LYS A 382 -1.63 -7.41 28.87
N ASP A 383 -1.25 -8.04 27.76
CA ASP A 383 -0.43 -9.26 27.76
C ASP A 383 1.04 -8.99 28.19
N GLU A 384 1.49 -7.72 28.19
CA GLU A 384 2.82 -7.30 28.71
C GLU A 384 2.84 -6.98 30.23
N LYS A 385 1.67 -6.85 30.87
CA LYS A 385 1.55 -6.59 32.31
C LYS A 385 1.48 -7.88 33.11
#